data_c0f6149a5d9b7eb9eb9c1772af92eebb
#
_entry.id   c0f6149a5d9b7eb9eb9c1772af92eebb
#
_cell.length_a   1.000
_cell.length_b   1.000
_cell.length_c   1.000
_cell.angle_alpha   90.00
_cell.angle_beta   90.00
_cell.angle_gamma   90.00
#
_symmetry.space_group_name_H-M   'P 1'
#
loop_
_entity.id
_entity.type
_entity.pdbx_description
1 polymer ?
#
loop_
_entity_poly.entity_id
_entity_poly.type
_entity_poly.pdbx_seq_one_letter_code
_entity_poly.pdbx_strand_id
1 'polypeptide(L)'
;TIKTLEKLGYNDLVGIHNDTVVVDTSVGEINNKHRYVTDKYGIPCTYLYQEQFEWVEYKPRKPFLVLDKVYPEGVFIPKTLIGKNIVHLPTVKTHVFTTITGAMKNAFGGLLHRNRHWTHSVIHETLVDLLTIQQEIHPGIFAVMDGTFAGDGPGPRAMRWHEKNILLASADQVAIDAVSAKLQGFDPL
;
A
#
# COMPACT_ATOMS: atom_id res chain seq x y z
N THR A 1 8.02 12.58 -6.99
CA THR A 1 6.56 12.32 -7.09
C THR A 1 5.76 13.58 -6.77
N ILE A 2 5.87 14.21 -5.56
CA ILE A 2 5.08 15.38 -5.15
C ILE A 2 5.17 16.50 -6.19
N LYS A 3 6.36 17.01 -6.46
CA LYS A 3 6.58 18.10 -7.46
C LYS A 3 6.05 17.77 -8.87
N THR A 4 6.03 16.50 -9.24
CA THR A 4 5.48 16.05 -10.54
C THR A 4 3.97 16.15 -10.52
N LEU A 5 3.33 15.71 -9.43
CA LEU A 5 1.87 15.82 -9.26
C LEU A 5 1.40 17.27 -9.28
N GLU A 6 2.09 18.16 -8.53
CA GLU A 6 1.82 19.60 -8.54
C GLU A 6 1.93 20.22 -9.93
N LYS A 7 2.98 19.88 -10.69
CA LYS A 7 3.15 20.34 -12.08
C LYS A 7 2.04 19.85 -13.02
N LEU A 8 1.42 18.72 -12.71
CA LEU A 8 0.29 18.16 -13.46
C LEU A 8 -1.06 18.69 -12.98
N GLY A 9 -1.07 19.63 -12.00
CA GLY A 9 -2.28 20.26 -11.50
C GLY A 9 -2.94 19.52 -10.32
N TYR A 10 -2.33 18.48 -9.78
CA TYR A 10 -2.80 17.80 -8.57
C TYR A 10 -2.29 18.53 -7.32
N ASN A 11 -3.10 19.46 -6.78
CA ASN A 11 -2.71 20.31 -5.65
C ASN A 11 -3.36 19.91 -4.33
N ASP A 12 -4.39 19.04 -4.35
CA ASP A 12 -5.05 18.49 -3.16
C ASP A 12 -4.42 17.13 -2.82
N LEU A 13 -3.20 17.17 -2.29
CA LEU A 13 -2.44 15.99 -1.92
C LEU A 13 -2.57 15.72 -0.42
N VAL A 14 -2.84 14.46 -0.05
CA VAL A 14 -2.94 14.01 1.34
C VAL A 14 -2.12 12.74 1.54
N GLY A 15 -1.26 12.73 2.56
CA GLY A 15 -0.59 11.53 3.03
C GLY A 15 -1.54 10.68 3.85
N ILE A 16 -1.54 9.35 3.66
CA ILE A 16 -2.42 8.45 4.41
C ILE A 16 -1.59 7.38 5.11
N HIS A 17 -1.83 7.25 6.41
CA HIS A 17 -1.23 6.25 7.27
C HIS A 17 -2.30 5.44 7.99
N ASN A 18 -1.99 4.18 8.31
CA ASN A 18 -2.85 3.34 9.13
C ASN A 18 -2.02 2.67 10.22
N ASP A 19 -2.68 2.30 11.31
CA ASP A 19 -2.05 1.63 12.43
C ASP A 19 -1.54 0.23 12.06
N THR A 20 -0.53 -0.24 12.78
CA THR A 20 -0.04 -1.62 12.71
C THR A 20 -0.02 -2.23 14.12
N VAL A 21 -0.13 -3.54 14.22
CA VAL A 21 -0.08 -4.24 15.52
C VAL A 21 1.30 -4.21 16.18
N VAL A 22 2.31 -3.67 15.52
CA VAL A 22 3.72 -3.88 15.92
C VAL A 22 4.59 -2.63 15.86
N VAL A 23 4.17 -1.60 15.13
CA VAL A 23 4.91 -0.34 14.99
C VAL A 23 3.93 0.81 15.12
N ASP A 24 4.22 1.72 16.04
CA ASP A 24 3.53 3.00 16.11
C ASP A 24 3.79 3.80 14.83
N THR A 25 2.72 4.27 14.20
CA THR A 25 2.79 4.97 12.91
C THR A 25 3.57 6.28 13.03
N SER A 26 3.40 7.03 14.12
CA SER A 26 4.07 8.31 14.33
C SER A 26 5.57 8.15 14.48
N VAL A 27 6.01 7.12 15.20
CA VAL A 27 7.42 6.75 15.33
C VAL A 27 7.97 6.28 13.98
N GLY A 28 7.19 5.48 13.24
CA GLY A 28 7.56 4.96 11.93
C GLY A 28 7.83 6.08 10.92
N GLU A 29 6.93 7.06 10.80
CA GLU A 29 7.07 8.15 9.84
C GLU A 29 8.23 9.13 10.15
N ILE A 30 8.58 9.28 11.44
CA ILE A 30 9.77 10.03 11.85
C ILE A 30 11.04 9.29 11.46
N ASN A 31 11.11 7.99 11.79
CA ASN A 31 12.30 7.17 11.55
C ASN A 31 12.61 6.99 10.06
N ASN A 32 11.57 6.83 9.23
CA ASN A 32 11.72 6.69 7.77
C ASN A 32 11.74 8.04 7.02
N LYS A 33 11.72 9.16 7.73
CA LYS A 33 11.77 10.54 7.20
C LYS A 33 10.52 10.98 6.42
N HIS A 34 9.42 10.24 6.46
CA HIS A 34 8.18 10.67 5.79
C HIS A 34 7.67 11.99 6.37
N ARG A 35 7.67 12.14 7.72
CA ARG A 35 7.28 13.38 8.38
C ARG A 35 8.07 14.59 7.84
N TYR A 36 9.38 14.46 7.71
CA TYR A 36 10.22 15.53 7.15
C TYR A 36 9.78 15.94 5.74
N VAL A 37 9.41 14.97 4.90
CA VAL A 37 8.95 15.24 3.53
C VAL A 37 7.58 15.92 3.53
N THR A 38 6.63 15.38 4.28
CA THR A 38 5.27 15.96 4.33
C THR A 38 5.26 17.38 4.89
N ASP A 39 6.01 17.63 5.96
CA ASP A 39 6.16 18.97 6.55
C ASP A 39 6.81 19.95 5.55
N LYS A 40 7.87 19.51 4.88
CA LYS A 40 8.59 20.34 3.87
C LYS A 40 7.68 20.79 2.72
N TYR A 41 6.75 19.95 2.31
CA TYR A 41 5.85 20.24 1.18
C TYR A 41 4.44 20.65 1.62
N GLY A 42 4.20 20.80 2.93
CA GLY A 42 2.89 21.18 3.47
C GLY A 42 1.80 20.15 3.17
N ILE A 43 2.15 18.86 3.05
CA ILE A 43 1.19 17.78 2.77
C ILE A 43 0.52 17.36 4.07
N PRO A 44 -0.79 17.56 4.24
CA PRO A 44 -1.51 17.06 5.41
C PRO A 44 -1.49 15.53 5.44
N CYS A 45 -1.38 14.96 6.64
CA CYS A 45 -1.42 13.51 6.85
C CYS A 45 -2.69 13.09 7.59
N THR A 46 -3.31 12.04 7.09
CA THR A 46 -4.48 11.38 7.67
C THR A 46 -4.05 10.05 8.31
N TYR A 47 -4.48 9.84 9.55
CA TYR A 47 -4.20 8.62 10.31
C TYR A 47 -5.51 7.86 10.49
N LEU A 48 -5.73 6.85 9.67
CA LEU A 48 -7.00 6.11 9.53
C LEU A 48 -7.45 5.37 10.80
N TYR A 49 -6.57 5.19 11.77
CA TYR A 49 -6.88 4.57 13.06
C TYR A 49 -7.50 5.54 14.08
N GLN A 50 -7.53 6.84 13.79
CA GLN A 50 -8.15 7.84 14.66
C GLN A 50 -9.68 7.79 14.54
N GLU A 51 -10.38 8.04 15.64
CA GLU A 51 -11.84 7.89 15.77
C GLU A 51 -12.66 8.77 14.82
N GLN A 52 -12.09 9.89 14.36
CA GLN A 52 -12.77 10.77 13.42
C GLN A 52 -12.94 10.18 12.01
N PHE A 53 -12.23 9.09 11.68
CA PHE A 53 -12.31 8.47 10.36
C PHE A 53 -13.35 7.34 10.33
N GLU A 54 -14.33 7.52 9.45
CA GLU A 54 -15.41 6.58 9.27
C GLU A 54 -14.95 5.39 8.40
N TRP A 55 -15.25 4.18 8.88
CA TRP A 55 -15.12 2.94 8.15
C TRP A 55 -16.50 2.48 7.72
N VAL A 56 -16.69 2.21 6.44
CA VAL A 56 -17.97 1.80 5.86
C VAL A 56 -17.89 0.39 5.34
N GLU A 57 -19.00 -0.36 5.46
CA GLU A 57 -19.09 -1.69 4.88
C GLU A 57 -19.00 -1.57 3.35
N TYR A 58 -18.09 -2.34 2.77
CA TYR A 58 -17.91 -2.40 1.32
C TYR A 58 -18.69 -3.58 0.74
N LYS A 59 -19.51 -3.31 -0.24
CA LYS A 59 -20.29 -4.31 -1.00
C LYS A 59 -19.63 -4.48 -2.38
N PRO A 60 -18.92 -5.60 -2.63
CA PRO A 60 -18.24 -5.82 -3.91
C PRO A 60 -19.24 -6.05 -5.05
N ARG A 61 -18.89 -5.60 -6.26
CA ARG A 61 -19.65 -5.91 -7.48
C ARG A 61 -19.48 -7.37 -7.91
N LYS A 62 -18.35 -7.97 -7.55
CA LYS A 62 -18.03 -9.39 -7.79
C LYS A 62 -17.74 -10.07 -6.46
N PRO A 63 -18.09 -11.36 -6.29
CA PRO A 63 -17.74 -12.09 -5.06
C PRO A 63 -16.24 -11.99 -4.75
N PHE A 64 -15.92 -11.88 -3.47
CA PHE A 64 -14.55 -12.01 -3.00
C PHE A 64 -14.02 -13.43 -3.20
N LEU A 65 -12.72 -13.55 -3.32
CA LEU A 65 -12.04 -14.84 -3.26
C LEU A 65 -11.99 -15.37 -1.82
N VAL A 66 -11.67 -14.50 -0.87
CA VAL A 66 -11.42 -14.88 0.52
C VAL A 66 -11.87 -13.87 1.58
N LEU A 67 -11.99 -12.58 1.28
CA LEU A 67 -12.22 -11.57 2.31
C LEU A 67 -13.54 -11.76 3.07
N ASP A 68 -14.59 -12.24 2.42
CA ASP A 68 -15.87 -12.56 3.05
C ASP A 68 -15.79 -13.76 4.01
N LYS A 69 -14.86 -14.68 3.77
CA LYS A 69 -14.59 -15.82 4.66
C LYS A 69 -13.75 -15.42 5.87
N VAL A 70 -12.81 -14.50 5.68
CA VAL A 70 -11.95 -13.99 6.77
C VAL A 70 -12.72 -13.02 7.67
N TYR A 71 -13.61 -12.21 7.07
CA TYR A 71 -14.42 -11.20 7.74
C TYR A 71 -15.93 -11.48 7.54
N PRO A 72 -16.48 -12.47 8.22
CA PRO A 72 -17.90 -12.87 8.03
C PRO A 72 -18.89 -11.77 8.45
N GLU A 73 -18.46 -10.81 9.28
CA GLU A 73 -19.27 -9.67 9.70
C GLU A 73 -19.25 -8.50 8.69
N GLY A 74 -18.51 -8.67 7.59
CA GLY A 74 -18.36 -7.66 6.54
C GLY A 74 -16.95 -7.14 6.38
N VAL A 75 -16.66 -6.66 5.17
CA VAL A 75 -15.41 -6.00 4.82
C VAL A 75 -15.60 -4.50 4.94
N PHE A 76 -14.85 -3.85 5.81
CA PHE A 76 -14.94 -2.41 6.03
C PHE A 76 -13.72 -1.70 5.48
N ILE A 77 -13.95 -0.59 4.78
CA ILE A 77 -12.92 0.26 4.17
C ILE A 77 -13.05 1.71 4.65
N PRO A 78 -11.97 2.49 4.63
CA PRO A 78 -12.05 3.90 4.99
C PRO A 78 -12.89 4.69 3.98
N LYS A 79 -13.96 5.32 4.43
CA LYS A 79 -14.85 6.13 3.59
C LYS A 79 -14.09 7.24 2.85
N THR A 80 -13.09 7.83 3.49
CA THR A 80 -12.27 8.91 2.92
C THR A 80 -11.52 8.53 1.65
N LEU A 81 -11.32 7.23 1.37
CA LEU A 81 -10.64 6.75 0.16
C LEU A 81 -11.55 6.63 -1.06
N ILE A 82 -12.87 6.56 -0.85
CA ILE A 82 -13.84 6.36 -1.93
C ILE A 82 -13.88 7.59 -2.84
N GLY A 83 -13.73 7.39 -4.14
CA GLY A 83 -13.74 8.46 -5.15
C GLY A 83 -12.44 9.27 -5.24
N LYS A 84 -11.39 8.89 -4.50
CA LYS A 84 -10.08 9.56 -4.56
C LYS A 84 -9.12 8.82 -5.51
N ASN A 85 -8.29 9.56 -6.23
CA ASN A 85 -7.13 8.96 -6.91
C ASN A 85 -6.11 8.52 -5.86
N ILE A 86 -5.44 7.40 -6.11
CA ILE A 86 -4.42 6.87 -5.20
C ILE A 86 -3.06 6.77 -5.89
N VAL A 87 -2.01 7.19 -5.21
CA VAL A 87 -0.62 6.95 -5.62
C VAL A 87 0.06 6.11 -4.55
N HIS A 88 0.38 4.87 -4.89
CA HIS A 88 1.15 3.98 -4.03
C HIS A 88 2.64 4.29 -4.11
N LEU A 89 3.30 4.31 -2.96
CA LEU A 89 4.74 4.56 -2.84
C LEU A 89 5.44 3.37 -2.16
N PRO A 90 5.41 2.16 -2.76
CA PRO A 90 6.06 0.99 -2.19
C PRO A 90 7.58 1.02 -2.39
N THR A 91 8.28 0.13 -1.69
CA THR A 91 9.72 -0.09 -1.82
C THR A 91 9.99 -1.48 -2.41
N VAL A 92 11.00 -1.60 -3.26
CA VAL A 92 11.49 -2.90 -3.78
C VAL A 92 12.11 -3.69 -2.62
N LYS A 93 11.41 -4.73 -2.15
CA LYS A 93 11.89 -5.57 -1.05
C LYS A 93 11.16 -6.90 -0.97
N THR A 94 11.85 -7.90 -0.36
CA THR A 94 11.28 -9.21 -0.04
C THR A 94 10.29 -9.15 1.13
N HIS A 95 9.49 -10.19 1.29
CA HIS A 95 8.54 -10.34 2.38
C HIS A 95 8.25 -11.82 2.68
N VAL A 96 8.22 -12.18 3.96
CA VAL A 96 8.08 -13.60 4.39
C VAL A 96 6.76 -14.25 3.98
N PHE A 97 5.66 -13.52 3.83
CA PHE A 97 4.35 -14.09 3.46
C PHE A 97 4.01 -13.92 1.98
N THR A 98 4.53 -12.89 1.31
CA THR A 98 4.15 -12.53 -0.07
C THR A 98 5.31 -12.60 -1.04
N THR A 99 6.44 -13.18 -0.65
CA THR A 99 7.70 -13.24 -1.40
C THR A 99 8.28 -11.84 -1.63
N ILE A 100 7.52 -10.93 -2.21
CA ILE A 100 7.88 -9.52 -2.39
C ILE A 100 6.87 -8.60 -1.70
N THR A 101 7.30 -7.39 -1.38
CA THR A 101 6.41 -6.26 -1.08
C THR A 101 6.32 -5.42 -2.34
N GLY A 102 5.13 -5.15 -2.81
CA GLY A 102 4.92 -4.41 -4.05
C GLY A 102 3.77 -3.41 -3.94
N ALA A 103 3.31 -2.95 -5.10
CA ALA A 103 2.22 -2.00 -5.20
C ALA A 103 0.88 -2.61 -4.75
N MET A 104 0.62 -3.87 -5.12
CA MET A 104 -0.59 -4.58 -4.68
C MET A 104 -0.65 -4.67 -3.16
N LYS A 105 0.48 -5.02 -2.51
CA LYS A 105 0.54 -5.14 -1.05
C LYS A 105 0.48 -3.79 -0.33
N ASN A 106 0.81 -2.69 -0.98
CA ASN A 106 0.78 -1.37 -0.35
C ASN A 106 -0.63 -0.98 0.09
N ALA A 107 -1.67 -1.38 -0.64
CA ALA A 107 -3.07 -1.19 -0.28
C ALA A 107 -3.49 -1.95 0.99
N PHE A 108 -2.84 -3.05 1.31
CA PHE A 108 -3.12 -3.86 2.50
C PHE A 108 -3.07 -3.03 3.80
N GLY A 109 -2.14 -2.08 3.88
CA GLY A 109 -2.01 -1.20 5.04
C GLY A 109 -3.12 -0.17 5.15
N GLY A 110 -3.63 0.34 4.03
CA GLY A 110 -4.58 1.45 3.99
C GLY A 110 -6.05 1.04 3.84
N LEU A 111 -6.34 -0.06 3.16
CA LEU A 111 -7.70 -0.47 2.87
C LEU A 111 -8.35 -1.35 3.93
N LEU A 112 -7.57 -2.17 4.64
CA LEU A 112 -8.10 -3.09 5.64
C LEU A 112 -7.95 -2.54 7.05
N HIS A 113 -8.95 -2.86 7.89
CA HIS A 113 -8.97 -2.55 9.30
C HIS A 113 -7.77 -3.17 10.05
N ARG A 114 -7.56 -2.78 11.31
CA ARG A 114 -6.44 -3.25 12.16
C ARG A 114 -6.28 -4.78 12.23
N ASN A 115 -7.36 -5.55 12.05
CA ASN A 115 -7.34 -7.03 12.04
C ASN A 115 -6.88 -7.63 10.70
N ARG A 116 -6.32 -6.85 9.79
CA ARG A 116 -5.86 -7.30 8.46
C ARG A 116 -4.86 -8.45 8.51
N HIS A 117 -4.14 -8.60 9.63
CA HIS A 117 -3.21 -9.71 9.82
C HIS A 117 -3.89 -11.10 9.82
N TRP A 118 -5.20 -11.19 10.03
CA TRP A 118 -5.96 -12.44 9.91
C TRP A 118 -5.90 -13.02 8.50
N THR A 119 -5.68 -12.20 7.49
CA THR A 119 -5.61 -12.64 6.09
C THR A 119 -4.25 -13.23 5.70
N HIS A 120 -3.24 -13.25 6.58
CA HIS A 120 -1.90 -13.70 6.22
C HIS A 120 -1.83 -15.14 5.69
N SER A 121 -2.72 -16.05 6.15
CA SER A 121 -2.79 -17.43 5.66
C SER A 121 -3.36 -17.55 4.24
N VAL A 122 -4.04 -16.51 3.74
CA VAL A 122 -4.66 -16.42 2.40
C VAL A 122 -4.28 -15.09 1.74
N ILE A 123 -3.04 -14.67 1.95
CA ILE A 123 -2.61 -13.32 1.59
C ILE A 123 -2.61 -13.07 0.08
N HIS A 124 -2.32 -14.08 -0.72
CA HIS A 124 -2.27 -13.92 -2.17
C HIS A 124 -3.65 -13.60 -2.75
N GLU A 125 -4.67 -14.37 -2.37
CA GLU A 125 -6.06 -14.12 -2.75
C GLU A 125 -6.56 -12.79 -2.16
N THR A 126 -6.14 -12.47 -0.93
CA THR A 126 -6.43 -11.17 -0.30
C THR A 126 -5.93 -10.00 -1.15
N LEU A 127 -4.73 -10.09 -1.72
CA LEU A 127 -4.20 -9.02 -2.57
C LEU A 127 -4.99 -8.85 -3.86
N VAL A 128 -5.53 -9.93 -4.42
CA VAL A 128 -6.43 -9.86 -5.59
C VAL A 128 -7.76 -9.18 -5.21
N ASP A 129 -8.35 -9.55 -4.09
CA ASP A 129 -9.56 -8.90 -3.58
C ASP A 129 -9.33 -7.41 -3.33
N LEU A 130 -8.19 -7.04 -2.72
CA LEU A 130 -7.82 -5.65 -2.49
C LEU A 130 -7.62 -4.86 -3.78
N LEU A 131 -7.04 -5.47 -4.81
CA LEU A 131 -6.92 -4.84 -6.13
C LEU A 131 -8.30 -4.59 -6.74
N THR A 132 -9.21 -5.55 -6.61
CA THR A 132 -10.60 -5.41 -7.06
C THR A 132 -11.30 -4.25 -6.34
N ILE A 133 -11.19 -4.16 -5.02
CA ILE A 133 -11.72 -3.03 -4.24
C ILE A 133 -11.16 -1.70 -4.77
N GLN A 134 -9.85 -1.60 -4.94
CA GLN A 134 -9.20 -0.38 -5.42
C GLN A 134 -9.73 0.05 -6.79
N GLN A 135 -9.87 -0.90 -7.72
CA GLN A 135 -10.40 -0.63 -9.06
C GLN A 135 -11.84 -0.16 -9.05
N GLU A 136 -12.63 -0.53 -8.03
CA GLU A 136 -14.02 -0.09 -7.89
C GLU A 136 -14.17 1.28 -7.21
N ILE A 137 -13.28 1.61 -6.27
CA ILE A 137 -13.44 2.84 -5.46
C ILE A 137 -12.58 4.01 -5.92
N HIS A 138 -11.47 3.76 -6.64
CA HIS A 138 -10.56 4.81 -7.10
C HIS A 138 -10.77 5.12 -8.59
N PRO A 139 -10.97 6.40 -8.97
CA PRO A 139 -11.01 6.81 -10.37
C PRO A 139 -9.67 6.58 -11.09
N GLY A 140 -8.56 6.68 -10.36
CA GLY A 140 -7.22 6.44 -10.87
C GLY A 140 -6.32 5.81 -9.81
N ILE A 141 -5.50 4.85 -10.27
CA ILE A 141 -4.50 4.16 -9.46
C ILE A 141 -3.15 4.31 -10.15
N PHE A 142 -2.13 4.68 -9.39
CA PHE A 142 -0.76 4.76 -9.88
C PHE A 142 0.21 4.28 -8.80
N ALA A 143 1.33 3.73 -9.19
CA ALA A 143 2.38 3.31 -8.27
C ALA A 143 3.73 3.88 -8.72
N VAL A 144 4.51 4.38 -7.75
CA VAL A 144 5.91 4.75 -7.90
C VAL A 144 6.69 3.97 -6.86
N MET A 145 7.44 2.97 -7.30
CA MET A 145 8.14 2.03 -6.43
C MET A 145 9.62 2.43 -6.33
N ASP A 146 10.06 2.66 -5.11
CA ASP A 146 11.45 3.02 -4.82
C ASP A 146 12.32 1.77 -4.65
N GLY A 147 13.37 1.68 -5.43
CA GLY A 147 14.43 0.68 -5.36
C GLY A 147 15.81 1.35 -5.30
N THR A 148 15.91 2.60 -4.84
CA THR A 148 17.21 3.23 -4.58
C THR A 148 18.02 2.34 -3.65
N PHE A 149 17.40 1.91 -2.55
CA PHE A 149 17.88 0.84 -1.68
C PHE A 149 16.83 -0.26 -1.65
N ALA A 150 17.13 -1.39 -2.28
CA ALA A 150 16.28 -2.57 -2.25
C ALA A 150 16.56 -3.41 -1.00
N GLY A 151 15.55 -4.09 -0.49
CA GLY A 151 15.65 -4.93 0.70
C GLY A 151 15.60 -6.43 0.37
N ASP A 152 16.53 -7.21 0.90
CA ASP A 152 16.61 -8.66 0.75
C ASP A 152 16.63 -9.37 2.11
N GLY A 153 16.20 -10.65 2.16
CA GLY A 153 16.14 -11.47 3.36
C GLY A 153 14.76 -11.62 3.97
N PRO A 154 14.63 -11.95 5.26
CA PRO A 154 13.34 -12.23 5.90
C PRO A 154 12.55 -10.92 6.20
N GLY A 155 12.15 -10.24 5.12
CA GLY A 155 11.36 -9.01 5.22
C GLY A 155 10.01 -9.23 5.93
N PRO A 156 9.38 -8.15 6.39
CA PRO A 156 9.67 -6.75 6.05
C PRO A 156 10.66 -6.04 6.99
N ARG A 157 11.17 -6.66 8.05
CA ARG A 157 11.91 -5.95 9.11
C ARG A 157 13.39 -6.30 9.18
N ALA A 158 13.74 -7.58 9.10
CA ALA A 158 15.12 -8.08 9.19
C ALA A 158 15.70 -8.23 7.79
N MET A 159 15.96 -7.13 7.10
CA MET A 159 16.45 -7.14 5.73
C MET A 159 17.88 -6.61 5.64
N ARG A 160 18.62 -7.12 4.65
CA ARG A 160 19.83 -6.50 4.14
C ARG A 160 19.43 -5.49 3.05
N TRP A 161 20.08 -4.36 3.03
CA TRP A 161 19.88 -3.38 1.98
C TRP A 161 20.91 -3.54 0.87
N HIS A 162 20.48 -3.23 -0.36
CA HIS A 162 21.33 -3.24 -1.54
C HIS A 162 21.08 -1.96 -2.32
N GLU A 163 22.10 -1.20 -2.61
CA GLU A 163 21.99 -0.04 -3.47
C GLU A 163 21.76 -0.49 -4.92
N LYS A 164 20.61 -0.11 -5.48
CA LYS A 164 20.20 -0.50 -6.84
C LYS A 164 19.90 0.69 -7.73
N ASN A 165 19.59 1.85 -7.16
CA ASN A 165 19.29 3.08 -7.91
C ASN A 165 18.18 2.89 -8.97
N ILE A 166 17.14 2.13 -8.64
CA ILE A 166 16.02 1.80 -9.50
C ILE A 166 14.80 2.59 -9.05
N LEU A 167 14.05 3.11 -10.01
CA LEU A 167 12.72 3.66 -9.81
C LEU A 167 11.78 3.03 -10.84
N LEU A 168 10.69 2.42 -10.36
CA LEU A 168 9.66 1.86 -11.21
C LEU A 168 8.39 2.70 -11.09
N ALA A 169 7.63 2.82 -12.17
CA ALA A 169 6.34 3.50 -12.13
C ALA A 169 5.35 2.87 -13.11
N SER A 170 4.11 2.68 -12.69
CA SER A 170 3.05 2.11 -13.54
C SER A 170 1.66 2.44 -12.99
N ALA A 171 0.68 2.52 -13.88
CA ALA A 171 -0.74 2.48 -13.54
C ALA A 171 -1.26 1.04 -13.32
N ASP A 172 -0.47 0.04 -13.72
CA ASP A 172 -0.78 -1.38 -13.53
C ASP A 172 0.03 -1.93 -12.35
N GLN A 173 -0.65 -2.24 -11.25
CA GLN A 173 -0.02 -2.75 -10.03
C GLN A 173 0.52 -4.18 -10.21
N VAL A 174 -0.10 -4.99 -11.04
CA VAL A 174 0.37 -6.36 -11.32
C VAL A 174 1.65 -6.31 -12.15
N ALA A 175 1.67 -5.49 -13.19
CA ALA A 175 2.83 -5.36 -14.06
C ALA A 175 4.06 -4.80 -13.31
N ILE A 176 3.89 -3.77 -12.48
CA ILE A 176 5.01 -3.21 -11.71
C ILE A 176 5.57 -4.21 -10.69
N ASP A 177 4.68 -5.00 -10.06
CA ASP A 177 5.08 -6.02 -9.09
C ASP A 177 5.76 -7.20 -9.78
N ALA A 178 5.32 -7.62 -10.96
CA ALA A 178 5.98 -8.64 -11.77
C ALA A 178 7.40 -8.22 -12.17
N VAL A 179 7.58 -6.97 -12.62
CA VAL A 179 8.91 -6.42 -12.94
C VAL A 179 9.78 -6.37 -11.67
N SER A 180 9.23 -5.92 -10.54
CA SER A 180 9.93 -5.88 -9.27
C SER A 180 10.36 -7.27 -8.79
N ALA A 181 9.49 -8.29 -8.93
CA ALA A 181 9.81 -9.67 -8.62
C ALA A 181 10.98 -10.17 -9.47
N LYS A 182 10.95 -9.93 -10.78
CA LYS A 182 12.03 -10.32 -11.70
C LYS A 182 13.36 -9.67 -11.35
N LEU A 183 13.36 -8.38 -11.01
CA LEU A 183 14.56 -7.66 -10.56
C LEU A 183 15.14 -8.22 -9.26
N GLN A 184 14.30 -8.81 -8.41
CA GLN A 184 14.71 -9.49 -7.17
C GLN A 184 15.12 -10.96 -7.39
N GLY A 185 15.07 -11.47 -8.62
CA GLY A 185 15.48 -12.83 -8.98
C GLY A 185 14.37 -13.89 -8.88
N PHE A 186 13.12 -13.48 -8.66
CA PHE A 186 11.96 -14.37 -8.65
C PHE A 186 11.37 -14.52 -10.05
N ASP A 187 10.71 -15.64 -10.30
CA ASP A 187 9.87 -15.83 -11.49
C ASP A 187 8.44 -15.35 -11.16
N PRO A 188 7.93 -14.34 -11.87
CA PRO A 188 6.59 -13.82 -11.63
C PRO A 188 5.48 -14.58 -12.36
N LEU A 189 5.81 -15.63 -13.17
CA LEU A 189 4.87 -16.42 -13.96
C LEU A 189 4.66 -17.80 -13.37
#